data_b33897e39a9aa4b8247cbd9cf25a335a
#
_entry.id   b33897e39a9aa4b8247cbd9cf25a335a
#
_cell.length_a   1.000
_cell.length_b   1.000
_cell.length_c   1.000
_cell.angle_alpha   90.00
_cell.angle_beta   90.00
_cell.angle_gamma   90.00
#
_symmetry.space_group_name_H-M   'P 1'
#
loop_
_entity.id
_entity.type
_entity.pdbx_description
1 polymer ?
#
loop_
_entity_poly.entity_id
_entity_poly.type
_entity_poly.pdbx_seq_one_letter_code
_entity_poly.pdbx_strand_id
1 'polypeptide(L)'
;MEKKKIPMLILCVLIALAFWIIPTPIGLEENSWHFLGLFIAVIMAVILQVMPLGAVCMIAIAIVALSGITTTQSSVRATHIKTLEAIVLKDNSNIYKVTMEQKSQASILENLIKANVAKNLEPKVNEILKSNSNIEYQIDSLNKLYAKATSKVAAQKLIDESKIAALSSLALEFMSQKDIDEKVNTAISSLKSKTGIKDALSGFSNSLIWLIVVSIIVARGVIKTGLGERLAYYFISIFGKKTLGIAYSIAFCETILAPVTPSNTARAGAIINPIVQAISRSFKSTPEDGTQNKIGTYLSLVNFQANPISSAMFITATAPNPLVVDLVAQATNLEVHLTWGQWALGMFLPGIAAMLLMPLAIYFLSPPEIKSTPNAKIFAKGKLEELGAMKGSEKIMLGVFVLLLLLWAGALGFLFGISLDATSVALLGLSLVLVSGVLTFGEVLAEKAAWNTLVWFSALVMMATLLGKLGVTQFLAEALGEFASAMGLGEISIMIFLSLAFLYTHYFFASTTAHISAMFFVFYSAGLALGAPPLLYAFIMIASGNVMMALTHYATGTAPVVFGTGYVSLKKWWSVGFVISVIDITVMILVGLVWWKFLGFY
;
A
#
# COMPACT_ATOMS: atom_id res chain seq x y z
N MET A 1 -10.65 24.18 10.74
CA MET A 1 -9.90 24.15 9.46
C MET A 1 -9.39 25.57 9.20
N GLU A 2 -8.11 25.74 8.91
CA GLU A 2 -7.54 27.07 8.61
C GLU A 2 -8.19 27.64 7.34
N LYS A 3 -8.52 28.94 7.33
CA LYS A 3 -9.17 29.60 6.17
C LYS A 3 -8.41 29.39 4.85
N LYS A 4 -7.07 29.25 4.91
CA LYS A 4 -6.21 28.99 3.74
C LYS A 4 -6.41 27.59 3.11
N LYS A 5 -6.98 26.62 3.82
CA LYS A 5 -7.19 25.23 3.35
C LYS A 5 -8.55 25.03 2.70
N ILE A 6 -9.48 25.98 2.81
CA ILE A 6 -10.82 25.90 2.21
C ILE A 6 -10.75 25.83 0.67
N PRO A 7 -9.97 26.67 -0.05
CA PRO A 7 -9.87 26.57 -1.50
C PRO A 7 -9.32 25.21 -1.98
N MET A 8 -8.37 24.63 -1.22
CA MET A 8 -7.82 23.30 -1.53
C MET A 8 -8.85 22.19 -1.36
N LEU A 9 -9.69 22.27 -0.32
CA LEU A 9 -10.80 21.34 -0.13
C LEU A 9 -11.81 21.45 -1.28
N ILE A 10 -12.17 22.69 -1.65
CA ILE A 10 -13.08 22.94 -2.78
C ILE A 10 -12.51 22.33 -4.07
N LEU A 11 -11.21 22.48 -4.32
CA LEU A 11 -10.55 21.85 -5.48
C LEU A 11 -10.70 20.33 -5.45
N CYS A 12 -10.48 19.68 -4.31
CA CYS A 12 -10.65 18.23 -4.19
C CYS A 12 -12.10 17.80 -4.48
N VAL A 13 -13.08 18.54 -3.97
CA VAL A 13 -14.50 18.28 -4.24
C VAL A 13 -14.83 18.48 -5.72
N LEU A 14 -14.31 19.53 -6.35
CA LEU A 14 -14.49 19.80 -7.78
C LEU A 14 -13.86 18.69 -8.65
N ILE A 15 -12.71 18.15 -8.26
CA ILE A 15 -12.11 17.01 -8.93
C ILE A 15 -13.06 15.80 -8.87
N ALA A 16 -13.58 15.46 -7.69
CA ALA A 16 -14.53 14.37 -7.57
C ALA A 16 -15.76 14.60 -8.49
N LEU A 17 -16.36 15.79 -8.41
CA LEU A 17 -17.56 16.16 -9.20
C LEU A 17 -17.29 16.17 -10.71
N ALA A 18 -16.08 16.48 -11.16
CA ALA A 18 -15.72 16.45 -12.57
C ALA A 18 -15.94 15.06 -13.18
N PHE A 19 -15.69 13.98 -12.44
CA PHE A 19 -15.93 12.60 -12.89
C PHE A 19 -17.42 12.23 -13.03
N TRP A 20 -18.36 13.03 -12.48
CA TRP A 20 -19.80 12.91 -12.77
C TRP A 20 -20.22 13.66 -14.03
N ILE A 21 -19.41 14.61 -14.50
CA ILE A 21 -19.70 15.43 -15.68
C ILE A 21 -18.99 14.85 -16.91
N ILE A 22 -17.76 14.35 -16.74
CA ILE A 22 -16.97 13.77 -17.83
C ILE A 22 -17.55 12.39 -18.20
N PRO A 23 -17.83 12.15 -19.50
CA PRO A 23 -18.36 10.84 -19.93
C PRO A 23 -17.45 9.68 -19.51
N THR A 24 -18.08 8.59 -19.08
CA THR A 24 -17.36 7.37 -18.71
C THR A 24 -16.65 6.79 -19.94
N PRO A 25 -15.33 6.49 -19.86
CA PRO A 25 -14.60 5.85 -20.95
C PRO A 25 -15.20 4.48 -21.32
N ILE A 26 -15.03 4.12 -22.60
CA ILE A 26 -15.43 2.80 -23.09
C ILE A 26 -14.64 1.72 -22.36
N GLY A 27 -15.32 0.72 -21.82
CA GLY A 27 -14.70 -0.39 -21.05
C GLY A 27 -14.84 -0.28 -19.53
N LEU A 28 -15.30 0.87 -19.00
CA LEU A 28 -15.61 1.03 -17.57
C LEU A 28 -17.11 1.14 -17.31
N GLU A 29 -17.53 0.69 -16.12
CA GLU A 29 -18.86 1.03 -15.59
C GLU A 29 -18.85 2.47 -15.00
N GLU A 30 -20.00 3.15 -15.04
CA GLU A 30 -20.17 4.51 -14.53
C GLU A 30 -19.74 4.65 -13.05
N ASN A 31 -20.15 3.70 -12.21
CA ASN A 31 -19.75 3.68 -10.81
C ASN A 31 -18.23 3.54 -10.63
N SER A 32 -17.56 2.78 -11.51
CA SER A 32 -16.10 2.62 -11.50
C SER A 32 -15.39 3.93 -11.80
N TRP A 33 -15.91 4.68 -12.78
CA TRP A 33 -15.41 6.00 -13.15
C TRP A 33 -15.59 7.03 -12.03
N HIS A 34 -16.79 7.07 -11.44
CA HIS A 34 -17.06 7.94 -10.29
C HIS A 34 -16.21 7.59 -9.06
N PHE A 35 -15.97 6.28 -8.82
CA PHE A 35 -15.10 5.83 -7.73
C PHE A 35 -13.64 6.23 -7.96
N LEU A 36 -13.15 6.17 -9.20
CA LEU A 36 -11.83 6.70 -9.55
C LEU A 36 -11.73 8.20 -9.24
N GLY A 37 -12.76 8.98 -9.56
CA GLY A 37 -12.83 10.40 -9.20
C GLY A 37 -12.75 10.64 -7.69
N LEU A 38 -13.48 9.86 -6.90
CA LEU A 38 -13.39 9.90 -5.44
C LEU A 38 -11.98 9.56 -4.95
N PHE A 39 -11.36 8.50 -5.50
CA PHE A 39 -10.00 8.11 -5.15
C PHE A 39 -9.00 9.23 -5.42
N ILE A 40 -9.03 9.81 -6.62
CA ILE A 40 -8.14 10.93 -6.99
C ILE A 40 -8.36 12.12 -6.07
N ALA A 41 -9.61 12.47 -5.75
CA ALA A 41 -9.91 13.56 -4.83
C ALA A 41 -9.37 13.32 -3.41
N VAL A 42 -9.46 12.09 -2.91
CA VAL A 42 -8.88 11.70 -1.60
C VAL A 42 -7.36 11.81 -1.64
N ILE A 43 -6.71 11.29 -2.68
CA ILE A 43 -5.25 11.40 -2.83
C ILE A 43 -4.82 12.86 -2.92
N MET A 44 -5.53 13.70 -3.69
CA MET A 44 -5.25 15.13 -3.77
C MET A 44 -5.43 15.84 -2.42
N ALA A 45 -6.46 15.48 -1.63
CA ALA A 45 -6.65 16.01 -0.28
C ALA A 45 -5.51 15.63 0.68
N VAL A 46 -4.94 14.43 0.51
CA VAL A 46 -3.76 13.96 1.25
C VAL A 46 -2.50 14.72 0.84
N ILE A 47 -2.26 14.88 -0.46
CA ILE A 47 -1.11 15.62 -1.01
C ILE A 47 -1.14 17.09 -0.58
N LEU A 48 -2.29 17.74 -0.70
CA LEU A 48 -2.49 19.15 -0.33
C LEU A 48 -2.59 19.36 1.18
N GLN A 49 -2.58 18.29 1.98
CA GLN A 49 -2.69 18.32 3.45
C GLN A 49 -3.87 19.18 3.93
N VAL A 50 -5.01 19.04 3.27
CA VAL A 50 -6.24 19.79 3.57
C VAL A 50 -6.67 19.58 5.01
N MET A 51 -6.57 18.33 5.47
CA MET A 51 -6.84 17.86 6.84
C MET A 51 -5.83 16.79 7.24
N PRO A 52 -5.75 16.41 8.55
CA PRO A 52 -4.99 15.23 8.96
C PRO A 52 -5.40 13.99 8.17
N LEU A 53 -4.43 13.16 7.76
CA LEU A 53 -4.63 11.99 6.91
C LEU A 53 -5.79 11.10 7.39
N GLY A 54 -5.83 10.78 8.68
CA GLY A 54 -6.91 9.98 9.25
C GLY A 54 -8.30 10.61 9.10
N ALA A 55 -8.40 11.96 9.16
CA ALA A 55 -9.68 12.64 8.96
C ALA A 55 -10.16 12.56 7.50
N VAL A 56 -9.26 12.77 6.53
CA VAL A 56 -9.56 12.58 5.09
C VAL A 56 -10.07 11.16 4.84
N CYS A 57 -9.38 10.17 5.39
CA CYS A 57 -9.70 8.76 5.23
C CYS A 57 -11.04 8.38 5.89
N MET A 58 -11.37 8.92 7.07
CA MET A 58 -12.69 8.71 7.70
C MET A 58 -13.83 9.27 6.85
N ILE A 59 -13.62 10.44 6.23
CA ILE A 59 -14.61 11.02 5.30
C ILE A 59 -14.77 10.11 4.07
N ALA A 60 -13.68 9.60 3.51
CA ALA A 60 -13.72 8.66 2.39
C ALA A 60 -14.50 7.38 2.74
N ILE A 61 -14.24 6.78 3.91
CA ILE A 61 -15.00 5.63 4.43
C ILE A 61 -16.50 5.95 4.51
N ALA A 62 -16.86 7.11 5.07
CA ALA A 62 -18.26 7.53 5.19
C ALA A 62 -18.92 7.71 3.82
N ILE A 63 -18.23 8.34 2.85
CA ILE A 63 -18.74 8.51 1.48
C ILE A 63 -18.98 7.14 0.83
N VAL A 64 -18.04 6.22 0.90
CA VAL A 64 -18.17 4.85 0.36
C VAL A 64 -19.36 4.12 1.00
N ALA A 65 -19.47 4.18 2.34
CA ALA A 65 -20.55 3.52 3.06
C ALA A 65 -21.95 4.03 2.68
N LEU A 66 -22.09 5.35 2.47
CA LEU A 66 -23.39 6.00 2.26
C LEU A 66 -23.80 6.06 0.78
N SER A 67 -22.83 6.19 -0.14
CA SER A 67 -23.13 6.42 -1.57
C SER A 67 -23.57 5.16 -2.31
N GLY A 68 -23.16 3.97 -1.84
CA GLY A 68 -23.34 2.72 -2.59
C GLY A 68 -22.57 2.69 -3.93
N ILE A 69 -21.60 3.59 -4.14
CA ILE A 69 -20.80 3.76 -5.37
C ILE A 69 -20.02 2.50 -5.74
N THR A 70 -19.76 1.62 -4.78
CA THR A 70 -19.04 0.34 -4.97
C THR A 70 -19.94 -0.80 -5.45
N THR A 71 -21.26 -0.55 -5.56
CA THR A 71 -22.20 -1.53 -6.07
C THR A 71 -22.17 -1.53 -7.59
N THR A 72 -21.66 -2.61 -8.20
CA THR A 72 -21.55 -2.73 -9.65
C THR A 72 -22.92 -2.81 -10.30
N GLN A 73 -23.05 -2.33 -11.54
CA GLN A 73 -24.29 -2.41 -12.31
C GLN A 73 -24.69 -3.88 -12.54
N SER A 74 -23.73 -4.79 -12.67
CA SER A 74 -24.02 -6.23 -12.76
C SER A 74 -24.69 -6.75 -11.47
N SER A 75 -24.24 -6.33 -10.29
CA SER A 75 -24.90 -6.70 -9.02
C SER A 75 -26.30 -6.11 -8.88
N VAL A 76 -26.51 -4.89 -9.39
CA VAL A 76 -27.83 -4.26 -9.44
C VAL A 76 -28.77 -5.05 -10.35
N ARG A 77 -28.33 -5.39 -11.57
CA ARG A 77 -29.11 -6.22 -12.52
C ARG A 77 -29.42 -7.60 -11.94
N ALA A 78 -28.42 -8.27 -11.34
CA ALA A 78 -28.64 -9.56 -10.70
C ALA A 78 -29.67 -9.51 -9.54
N THR A 79 -29.67 -8.43 -8.76
CA THR A 79 -30.66 -8.24 -7.70
C THR A 79 -32.04 -7.92 -8.26
N HIS A 80 -32.13 -7.13 -9.33
CA HIS A 80 -33.35 -6.88 -10.07
C HIS A 80 -33.97 -8.18 -10.58
N ILE A 81 -33.18 -9.00 -11.27
CA ILE A 81 -33.59 -10.33 -11.76
C ILE A 81 -34.13 -11.19 -10.62
N LYS A 82 -33.36 -11.36 -9.52
CA LYS A 82 -33.79 -12.16 -8.38
C LYS A 82 -35.09 -11.67 -7.74
N THR A 83 -35.30 -10.36 -7.69
CA THR A 83 -36.52 -9.77 -7.13
C THR A 83 -37.72 -10.05 -8.00
N LEU A 84 -37.58 -9.93 -9.33
CA LEU A 84 -38.61 -10.26 -10.29
C LEU A 84 -38.91 -11.78 -10.28
N GLU A 85 -37.88 -12.62 -10.25
CA GLU A 85 -38.04 -14.08 -10.11
C GLU A 85 -38.84 -14.43 -8.84
N ALA A 86 -38.52 -13.81 -7.71
CA ALA A 86 -39.25 -14.04 -6.47
C ALA A 86 -40.73 -13.62 -6.52
N ILE A 87 -41.06 -12.58 -7.30
CA ILE A 87 -42.46 -12.17 -7.55
C ILE A 87 -43.19 -13.23 -8.38
N VAL A 88 -42.58 -13.69 -9.48
CA VAL A 88 -43.18 -14.63 -10.41
C VAL A 88 -43.27 -16.05 -9.85
N LEU A 89 -42.24 -16.52 -9.11
CA LEU A 89 -42.20 -17.86 -8.50
C LEU A 89 -43.21 -18.06 -7.37
N LYS A 90 -43.63 -16.97 -6.72
CA LYS A 90 -44.55 -17.06 -5.57
C LYS A 90 -45.93 -17.62 -5.98
N ASP A 91 -46.33 -17.42 -7.22
CA ASP A 91 -47.68 -17.73 -7.67
C ASP A 91 -47.79 -18.95 -8.65
N ASN A 92 -46.71 -19.35 -9.39
CA ASN A 92 -46.80 -20.55 -10.28
C ASN A 92 -45.45 -21.07 -10.81
N SER A 93 -44.92 -22.16 -10.27
CA SER A 93 -43.57 -22.69 -10.61
C SER A 93 -43.44 -23.39 -11.96
N ASN A 94 -44.53 -23.98 -12.55
CA ASN A 94 -44.46 -24.76 -13.78
C ASN A 94 -44.70 -23.91 -15.04
N ILE A 95 -45.56 -22.90 -14.99
CA ILE A 95 -45.79 -21.97 -16.11
C ILE A 95 -44.60 -21.04 -16.30
N TYR A 96 -43.90 -20.73 -15.20
CA TYR A 96 -42.73 -19.88 -15.18
C TYR A 96 -41.60 -20.34 -16.11
N LYS A 97 -41.18 -21.61 -16.05
CA LYS A 97 -40.04 -22.09 -16.83
C LYS A 97 -40.23 -21.96 -18.33
N VAL A 98 -41.35 -22.45 -18.85
CA VAL A 98 -41.60 -22.48 -20.31
C VAL A 98 -41.79 -21.05 -20.87
N THR A 99 -42.53 -20.20 -20.17
CA THR A 99 -42.79 -18.81 -20.62
C THR A 99 -41.54 -17.94 -20.52
N MET A 100 -40.71 -18.13 -19.48
CA MET A 100 -39.44 -17.42 -19.32
C MET A 100 -38.44 -17.75 -20.42
N GLU A 101 -38.33 -19.03 -20.78
CA GLU A 101 -37.44 -19.50 -21.84
C GLU A 101 -37.80 -18.88 -23.19
N GLN A 102 -39.08 -18.85 -23.55
CA GLN A 102 -39.56 -18.27 -24.81
C GLN A 102 -39.42 -16.73 -24.85
N LYS A 103 -39.79 -16.01 -23.77
CA LYS A 103 -39.66 -14.56 -23.73
C LYS A 103 -38.20 -14.10 -23.65
N SER A 104 -37.33 -14.87 -22.98
CA SER A 104 -35.88 -14.60 -22.93
C SER A 104 -35.23 -14.77 -24.32
N GLN A 105 -35.59 -15.82 -25.10
CA GLN A 105 -35.13 -15.98 -26.49
C GLN A 105 -35.51 -14.80 -27.37
N ALA A 106 -36.79 -14.40 -27.35
CA ALA A 106 -37.27 -13.29 -28.15
C ALA A 106 -36.55 -11.97 -27.79
N SER A 107 -36.37 -11.72 -26.51
CA SER A 107 -35.70 -10.51 -26.02
C SER A 107 -34.19 -10.49 -26.32
N ILE A 108 -33.51 -11.65 -26.25
CA ILE A 108 -32.09 -11.78 -26.67
C ILE A 108 -31.97 -11.52 -28.17
N LEU A 109 -32.86 -12.06 -28.97
CA LEU A 109 -32.86 -11.86 -30.41
C LEU A 109 -33.11 -10.39 -30.79
N GLU A 110 -34.07 -9.74 -30.12
CA GLU A 110 -34.37 -8.30 -30.32
C GLU A 110 -33.15 -7.43 -29.97
N ASN A 111 -32.46 -7.71 -28.88
CA ASN A 111 -31.27 -6.98 -28.49
C ASN A 111 -30.06 -7.22 -29.39
N LEU A 112 -29.91 -8.44 -29.94
CA LEU A 112 -28.93 -8.72 -30.98
C LEU A 112 -29.17 -7.91 -32.25
N ILE A 113 -30.43 -7.76 -32.64
CA ILE A 113 -30.84 -6.97 -33.81
C ILE A 113 -30.57 -5.49 -33.54
N LYS A 114 -30.99 -4.93 -32.38
CA LYS A 114 -30.76 -3.55 -31.99
C LYS A 114 -29.25 -3.20 -31.92
N ALA A 115 -28.41 -4.11 -31.47
CA ALA A 115 -26.97 -3.92 -31.38
C ALA A 115 -26.23 -4.05 -32.74
N ASN A 116 -26.94 -4.23 -33.85
CA ASN A 116 -26.37 -4.47 -35.19
C ASN A 116 -25.44 -5.70 -35.31
N VAL A 117 -25.43 -6.55 -34.30
CA VAL A 117 -24.58 -7.78 -34.28
C VAL A 117 -25.23 -8.89 -35.11
N ALA A 118 -26.55 -8.87 -35.25
CA ALA A 118 -27.31 -9.91 -35.92
C ALA A 118 -27.00 -10.01 -37.43
N LYS A 119 -26.67 -8.89 -38.11
CA LYS A 119 -26.40 -8.93 -39.57
C LYS A 119 -25.26 -9.90 -39.92
N ASN A 120 -24.24 -9.97 -39.09
CA ASN A 120 -23.10 -10.88 -39.33
C ASN A 120 -23.32 -12.30 -38.77
N LEU A 121 -24.28 -12.48 -37.88
CA LEU A 121 -24.54 -13.73 -37.16
C LEU A 121 -25.87 -14.38 -37.56
N GLU A 122 -26.68 -13.74 -38.40
CA GLU A 122 -28.00 -14.18 -38.80
C GLU A 122 -28.06 -15.67 -39.25
N PRO A 123 -27.09 -16.18 -40.02
CA PRO A 123 -27.09 -17.60 -40.39
C PRO A 123 -26.97 -18.53 -39.17
N LYS A 124 -26.08 -18.20 -38.22
CA LYS A 124 -25.85 -18.99 -37.00
C LYS A 124 -26.99 -18.88 -35.99
N VAL A 125 -27.61 -17.71 -35.88
CA VAL A 125 -28.80 -17.49 -35.04
C VAL A 125 -29.96 -18.34 -35.58
N ASN A 126 -30.20 -18.32 -36.90
CA ASN A 126 -31.24 -19.11 -37.53
C ASN A 126 -31.00 -20.62 -37.42
N GLU A 127 -29.75 -21.07 -37.47
CA GLU A 127 -29.36 -22.47 -37.24
C GLU A 127 -29.70 -22.91 -35.80
N ILE A 128 -29.35 -22.08 -34.79
CA ILE A 128 -29.66 -22.36 -33.38
C ILE A 128 -31.18 -22.40 -33.14
N LEU A 129 -31.93 -21.44 -33.69
CA LEU A 129 -33.39 -21.36 -33.51
C LEU A 129 -34.14 -22.48 -34.24
N LYS A 130 -33.61 -22.99 -35.36
CA LYS A 130 -34.19 -24.11 -36.12
C LYS A 130 -33.74 -25.48 -35.59
N SER A 131 -32.79 -25.55 -34.68
CA SER A 131 -32.36 -26.80 -34.08
C SER A 131 -33.50 -27.41 -33.25
N ASN A 132 -33.75 -28.72 -33.42
CA ASN A 132 -34.74 -29.48 -32.64
C ASN A 132 -34.31 -29.72 -31.19
N SER A 133 -33.39 -28.89 -30.66
CA SER A 133 -32.85 -28.99 -29.31
C SER A 133 -33.79 -28.31 -28.31
N ASN A 134 -33.64 -28.69 -27.04
CA ASN A 134 -34.33 -28.07 -25.90
C ASN A 134 -34.10 -26.55 -25.89
N ILE A 135 -35.13 -25.80 -25.54
CA ILE A 135 -35.11 -24.32 -25.43
C ILE A 135 -33.95 -23.82 -24.56
N GLU A 136 -33.64 -24.53 -23.46
CA GLU A 136 -32.53 -24.22 -22.59
C GLU A 136 -31.16 -24.24 -23.32
N TYR A 137 -30.97 -25.26 -24.21
CA TYR A 137 -29.79 -25.35 -25.07
C TYR A 137 -29.73 -24.22 -26.10
N GLN A 138 -30.88 -23.84 -26.68
CA GLN A 138 -30.94 -22.76 -27.66
C GLN A 138 -30.57 -21.40 -26.99
N ILE A 139 -31.07 -21.12 -25.79
CA ILE A 139 -30.71 -19.92 -25.01
C ILE A 139 -29.22 -19.91 -24.65
N ASP A 140 -28.67 -21.02 -24.15
CA ASP A 140 -27.25 -21.12 -23.82
C ASP A 140 -26.35 -20.93 -25.06
N SER A 141 -26.77 -21.49 -26.20
CA SER A 141 -26.05 -21.36 -27.47
C SER A 141 -26.10 -19.93 -28.02
N LEU A 142 -27.24 -19.24 -27.94
CA LEU A 142 -27.37 -17.82 -28.29
C LEU A 142 -26.53 -16.94 -27.38
N ASN A 143 -26.53 -17.19 -26.07
CA ASN A 143 -25.70 -16.47 -25.10
C ASN A 143 -24.20 -16.64 -25.39
N LYS A 144 -23.76 -17.88 -25.72
CA LYS A 144 -22.37 -18.14 -26.11
C LYS A 144 -21.99 -17.49 -27.45
N LEU A 145 -22.88 -17.52 -28.43
CA LEU A 145 -22.66 -16.83 -29.69
C LEU A 145 -22.53 -15.34 -29.52
N TYR A 146 -23.40 -14.76 -28.67
CA TYR A 146 -23.41 -13.33 -28.35
C TYR A 146 -22.16 -12.91 -27.60
N ALA A 147 -21.73 -13.67 -26.58
CA ALA A 147 -20.52 -13.43 -25.83
C ALA A 147 -19.24 -13.45 -26.67
N LYS A 148 -19.23 -14.19 -27.78
CA LYS A 148 -18.12 -14.20 -28.77
C LYS A 148 -18.10 -12.98 -29.68
N ALA A 149 -19.25 -12.33 -29.90
CA ALA A 149 -19.41 -11.25 -30.87
C ALA A 149 -19.24 -9.86 -30.27
N THR A 150 -19.28 -9.75 -28.94
CA THR A 150 -19.17 -8.48 -28.18
C THR A 150 -18.19 -8.64 -27.03
N SER A 151 -17.78 -7.55 -26.41
CA SER A 151 -17.01 -7.64 -25.17
C SER A 151 -17.81 -8.40 -24.11
N LYS A 152 -17.15 -9.22 -23.30
CA LYS A 152 -17.78 -10.05 -22.27
C LYS A 152 -18.71 -9.26 -21.33
N VAL A 153 -18.33 -8.02 -20.99
CA VAL A 153 -19.11 -7.11 -20.13
C VAL A 153 -20.38 -6.62 -20.85
N ALA A 154 -20.26 -6.22 -22.13
CA ALA A 154 -21.38 -5.76 -22.92
C ALA A 154 -22.39 -6.90 -23.22
N ALA A 155 -21.87 -8.11 -23.49
CA ALA A 155 -22.70 -9.28 -23.67
C ALA A 155 -23.52 -9.62 -22.41
N GLN A 156 -22.88 -9.65 -21.24
CA GLN A 156 -23.57 -9.94 -19.99
C GLN A 156 -24.61 -8.88 -19.64
N LYS A 157 -24.33 -7.60 -19.89
CA LYS A 157 -25.28 -6.52 -19.71
C LYS A 157 -26.56 -6.74 -20.50
N LEU A 158 -26.43 -7.06 -21.79
CA LEU A 158 -27.60 -7.25 -22.67
C LEU A 158 -28.38 -8.53 -22.33
N ILE A 159 -27.70 -9.59 -21.91
CA ILE A 159 -28.35 -10.80 -21.41
C ILE A 159 -29.18 -10.49 -20.15
N ASP A 160 -28.63 -9.75 -19.21
CA ASP A 160 -29.33 -9.35 -17.98
C ASP A 160 -30.53 -8.46 -18.29
N GLU A 161 -30.37 -7.46 -19.18
CA GLU A 161 -31.47 -6.56 -19.62
C GLU A 161 -32.60 -7.35 -20.32
N SER A 162 -32.25 -8.34 -21.13
CA SER A 162 -33.21 -9.23 -21.78
C SER A 162 -34.01 -10.05 -20.77
N LYS A 163 -33.35 -10.59 -19.75
CA LYS A 163 -34.01 -11.32 -18.65
C LYS A 163 -34.91 -10.39 -17.83
N ILE A 164 -34.45 -9.18 -17.52
CA ILE A 164 -35.26 -8.17 -16.79
C ILE A 164 -36.52 -7.86 -17.57
N ALA A 165 -36.43 -7.58 -18.89
CA ALA A 165 -37.58 -7.28 -19.73
C ALA A 165 -38.61 -8.43 -19.75
N ALA A 166 -38.14 -9.68 -19.93
CA ALA A 166 -38.98 -10.87 -19.92
C ALA A 166 -39.67 -11.08 -18.55
N LEU A 167 -38.92 -10.99 -17.46
CA LEU A 167 -39.44 -11.13 -16.10
C LEU A 167 -40.42 -10.03 -15.72
N SER A 168 -40.13 -8.77 -16.10
CA SER A 168 -41.03 -7.63 -15.85
C SER A 168 -42.38 -7.83 -16.54
N SER A 169 -42.39 -8.31 -17.79
CA SER A 169 -43.64 -8.58 -18.50
C SER A 169 -44.47 -9.70 -17.84
N LEU A 170 -43.81 -10.71 -17.26
CA LEU A 170 -44.48 -11.76 -16.50
C LEU A 170 -44.96 -11.28 -15.13
N ALA A 171 -44.16 -10.47 -14.44
CA ALA A 171 -44.53 -9.93 -13.13
C ALA A 171 -45.78 -9.03 -13.22
N LEU A 172 -46.00 -8.35 -14.34
CA LEU A 172 -47.20 -7.53 -14.59
C LEU A 172 -48.48 -8.36 -14.63
N GLU A 173 -48.42 -9.67 -14.89
CA GLU A 173 -49.58 -10.55 -14.82
C GLU A 173 -50.04 -10.78 -13.36
N PHE A 174 -49.18 -10.56 -12.38
CA PHE A 174 -49.43 -10.83 -10.96
C PHE A 174 -49.48 -9.57 -10.08
N MET A 175 -48.91 -8.43 -10.55
CA MET A 175 -48.72 -7.24 -9.72
C MET A 175 -48.71 -5.98 -10.56
N SER A 176 -49.15 -4.84 -9.95
CA SER A 176 -49.07 -3.55 -10.64
C SER A 176 -47.61 -3.11 -10.88
N GLN A 177 -47.37 -2.34 -11.94
CA GLN A 177 -46.01 -1.80 -12.25
C GLN A 177 -45.46 -1.02 -11.05
N LYS A 178 -46.28 -0.24 -10.35
CA LYS A 178 -45.88 0.53 -9.18
C LYS A 178 -45.36 -0.33 -8.05
N ASP A 179 -46.06 -1.44 -7.75
CA ASP A 179 -45.64 -2.37 -6.67
C ASP A 179 -44.39 -3.16 -7.05
N ILE A 180 -44.21 -3.48 -8.33
CA ILE A 180 -43.00 -4.08 -8.85
C ILE A 180 -41.82 -3.13 -8.66
N ASP A 181 -41.95 -1.88 -9.11
CA ASP A 181 -40.90 -0.86 -9.00
C ASP A 181 -40.54 -0.59 -7.54
N GLU A 182 -41.52 -0.52 -6.63
CA GLU A 182 -41.29 -0.32 -5.20
C GLU A 182 -40.47 -1.48 -4.61
N LYS A 183 -40.81 -2.74 -4.90
CA LYS A 183 -40.08 -3.91 -4.43
C LYS A 183 -38.66 -3.97 -4.99
N VAL A 184 -38.49 -3.74 -6.28
CA VAL A 184 -37.18 -3.71 -6.95
C VAL A 184 -36.30 -2.60 -6.36
N ASN A 185 -36.83 -1.38 -6.26
CA ASN A 185 -36.11 -0.24 -5.70
C ASN A 185 -35.69 -0.47 -4.23
N THR A 186 -36.57 -1.07 -3.43
CA THR A 186 -36.27 -1.44 -2.04
C THR A 186 -35.15 -2.47 -1.98
N ALA A 187 -35.19 -3.50 -2.83
CA ALA A 187 -34.14 -4.53 -2.88
C ALA A 187 -32.79 -3.94 -3.34
N ILE A 188 -32.79 -3.09 -4.37
CA ILE A 188 -31.58 -2.41 -4.86
C ILE A 188 -31.03 -1.44 -3.79
N SER A 189 -31.87 -0.69 -3.12
CA SER A 189 -31.47 0.21 -2.03
C SER A 189 -30.83 -0.57 -0.86
N SER A 190 -31.45 -1.68 -0.46
CA SER A 190 -30.88 -2.59 0.54
C SER A 190 -29.54 -3.18 0.11
N LEU A 191 -29.40 -3.59 -1.16
CA LEU A 191 -28.12 -4.06 -1.71
C LEU A 191 -27.04 -2.96 -1.62
N LYS A 192 -27.33 -1.75 -2.11
CA LYS A 192 -26.41 -0.61 -2.10
C LYS A 192 -25.93 -0.29 -0.67
N SER A 193 -26.85 -0.24 0.29
CA SER A 193 -26.52 0.01 1.70
C SER A 193 -25.64 -1.08 2.30
N LYS A 194 -26.01 -2.36 2.10
CA LYS A 194 -25.22 -3.50 2.60
C LYS A 194 -23.83 -3.62 1.96
N THR A 195 -23.75 -3.40 0.65
CA THR A 195 -22.49 -3.42 -0.08
C THR A 195 -21.62 -2.24 0.33
N GLY A 196 -22.18 -1.04 0.40
CA GLY A 196 -21.46 0.17 0.78
C GLY A 196 -20.78 0.07 2.13
N ILE A 197 -21.50 -0.35 3.18
CA ILE A 197 -20.91 -0.49 4.53
C ILE A 197 -19.90 -1.65 4.59
N LYS A 198 -20.17 -2.78 3.95
CA LYS A 198 -19.24 -3.92 3.88
C LYS A 198 -17.95 -3.53 3.20
N ASP A 199 -18.04 -2.89 2.04
CA ASP A 199 -16.88 -2.45 1.26
C ASP A 199 -16.11 -1.35 2.02
N ALA A 200 -16.79 -0.36 2.60
CA ALA A 200 -16.18 0.72 3.38
C ALA A 200 -15.34 0.22 4.57
N LEU A 201 -15.75 -0.87 5.20
CA LEU A 201 -15.05 -1.46 6.35
C LEU A 201 -14.09 -2.60 5.95
N SER A 202 -14.01 -2.99 4.68
CA SER A 202 -13.22 -4.13 4.22
C SER A 202 -11.74 -4.04 4.57
N GLY A 203 -11.16 -2.84 4.56
CA GLY A 203 -9.76 -2.63 4.93
C GLY A 203 -9.45 -2.97 6.38
N PHE A 204 -10.40 -2.83 7.31
CA PHE A 204 -10.17 -3.13 8.74
C PHE A 204 -9.97 -4.62 9.04
N SER A 205 -10.34 -5.51 8.12
CA SER A 205 -10.10 -6.96 8.22
C SER A 205 -8.78 -7.41 7.58
N ASN A 206 -8.00 -6.50 6.97
CA ASN A 206 -6.73 -6.82 6.34
C ASN A 206 -5.66 -7.14 7.39
N SER A 207 -5.03 -8.31 7.30
CA SER A 207 -4.04 -8.80 8.26
C SER A 207 -2.77 -7.94 8.28
N LEU A 208 -2.32 -7.44 7.13
CA LEU A 208 -1.11 -6.61 7.05
C LEU A 208 -1.26 -5.27 7.78
N ILE A 209 -2.48 -4.72 7.83
CA ILE A 209 -2.76 -3.50 8.59
C ILE A 209 -2.61 -3.79 10.09
N TRP A 210 -3.14 -4.89 10.55
CA TRP A 210 -2.98 -5.33 11.94
C TRP A 210 -1.53 -5.67 12.28
N LEU A 211 -0.76 -6.24 11.35
CA LEU A 211 0.69 -6.43 11.52
C LEU A 211 1.37 -5.12 11.91
N ILE A 212 1.11 -4.04 11.17
CA ILE A 212 1.73 -2.74 11.42
C ILE A 212 1.24 -2.10 12.71
N VAL A 213 -0.07 -2.10 12.95
CA VAL A 213 -0.68 -1.53 14.17
C VAL A 213 -0.07 -2.19 15.41
N VAL A 214 -0.04 -3.51 15.44
CA VAL A 214 0.50 -4.29 16.56
C VAL A 214 2.00 -4.06 16.70
N SER A 215 2.74 -4.03 15.58
CA SER A 215 4.18 -3.78 15.62
C SER A 215 4.52 -2.38 16.15
N ILE A 216 3.73 -1.33 15.82
CA ILE A 216 3.90 0.02 16.39
C ILE A 216 3.71 -0.02 17.91
N ILE A 217 2.72 -0.77 18.39
CA ILE A 217 2.48 -0.91 19.83
C ILE A 217 3.64 -1.67 20.50
N VAL A 218 4.13 -2.76 19.93
CA VAL A 218 5.27 -3.52 20.45
C VAL A 218 6.54 -2.65 20.50
N ALA A 219 6.77 -1.82 19.46
CA ALA A 219 7.89 -0.88 19.42
C ALA A 219 7.86 0.14 20.57
N ARG A 220 6.69 0.49 21.09
CA ARG A 220 6.56 1.31 22.31
C ARG A 220 7.27 0.65 23.50
N GLY A 221 7.24 -0.69 23.58
CA GLY A 221 7.97 -1.45 24.60
C GLY A 221 9.49 -1.27 24.48
N VAL A 222 10.05 -1.25 23.28
CA VAL A 222 11.49 -0.99 23.03
C VAL A 222 11.87 0.42 23.53
N ILE A 223 11.04 1.42 23.23
CA ILE A 223 11.28 2.82 23.66
C ILE A 223 11.15 2.92 25.19
N LYS A 224 10.08 2.39 25.77
CA LYS A 224 9.80 2.48 27.22
C LYS A 224 10.87 1.80 28.06
N THR A 225 11.40 0.67 27.61
CA THR A 225 12.44 -0.06 28.35
C THR A 225 13.83 0.56 28.23
N GLY A 226 14.08 1.41 27.22
CA GLY A 226 15.40 1.97 26.92
C GLY A 226 16.32 0.99 26.19
N LEU A 227 15.81 -0.16 25.72
CA LEU A 227 16.60 -1.18 25.02
C LEU A 227 17.33 -0.61 23.79
N GLY A 228 16.65 0.24 23.01
CA GLY A 228 17.24 0.87 21.82
C GLY A 228 18.42 1.79 22.17
N GLU A 229 18.31 2.57 23.25
CA GLU A 229 19.38 3.45 23.74
C GLU A 229 20.59 2.63 24.20
N ARG A 230 20.38 1.56 24.96
CA ARG A 230 21.43 0.64 25.41
C ARG A 230 22.18 0.01 24.23
N LEU A 231 21.46 -0.46 23.21
CA LEU A 231 22.04 -1.04 22.00
C LEU A 231 22.94 -0.02 21.29
N ALA A 232 22.49 1.22 21.13
CA ALA A 232 23.28 2.24 20.47
C ALA A 232 24.58 2.56 21.24
N TYR A 233 24.52 2.77 22.56
CA TYR A 233 25.73 2.98 23.35
C TYR A 233 26.64 1.77 23.37
N TYR A 234 26.09 0.55 23.33
CA TYR A 234 26.88 -0.67 23.23
C TYR A 234 27.72 -0.69 21.95
N PHE A 235 27.12 -0.44 20.77
CA PHE A 235 27.85 -0.38 19.50
C PHE A 235 28.89 0.75 19.50
N ILE A 236 28.54 1.93 19.99
CA ILE A 236 29.48 3.06 20.08
C ILE A 236 30.65 2.73 21.02
N SER A 237 30.41 2.01 22.11
CA SER A 237 31.46 1.57 23.03
C SER A 237 32.49 0.63 22.36
N ILE A 238 32.07 -0.09 21.31
CA ILE A 238 32.94 -0.99 20.55
C ILE A 238 33.66 -0.23 19.43
N PHE A 239 32.90 0.46 18.58
CA PHE A 239 33.40 1.05 17.33
C PHE A 239 33.72 2.54 17.41
N GLY A 240 33.41 3.24 18.50
CA GLY A 240 33.44 4.70 18.63
C GLY A 240 34.83 5.36 18.69
N LYS A 241 35.94 4.63 18.44
CA LYS A 241 37.30 5.22 18.42
C LYS A 241 37.56 6.24 17.31
N LYS A 242 36.80 6.13 16.19
CA LYS A 242 36.85 7.03 15.04
C LYS A 242 35.45 7.53 14.73
N THR A 243 35.31 8.73 14.19
CA THR A 243 34.02 9.28 13.80
C THR A 243 33.28 8.39 12.79
N LEU A 244 34.00 7.78 11.84
CA LEU A 244 33.44 6.79 10.94
C LEU A 244 32.93 5.55 11.67
N GLY A 245 33.59 5.13 12.76
CA GLY A 245 33.13 4.01 13.58
C GLY A 245 31.84 4.35 14.35
N ILE A 246 31.67 5.58 14.82
CA ILE A 246 30.39 6.05 15.40
C ILE A 246 29.30 6.01 14.35
N ALA A 247 29.57 6.46 13.11
CA ALA A 247 28.64 6.42 12.02
C ALA A 247 28.14 5.00 11.71
N TYR A 248 29.05 4.03 11.63
CA TYR A 248 28.66 2.61 11.46
C TYR A 248 27.89 2.07 12.66
N SER A 249 28.23 2.50 13.89
CA SER A 249 27.44 2.12 15.08
C SER A 249 25.99 2.59 14.98
N ILE A 250 25.76 3.82 14.50
CA ILE A 250 24.44 4.40 14.24
C ILE A 250 23.72 3.59 13.16
N ALA A 251 24.37 3.34 12.03
CA ALA A 251 23.81 2.62 10.90
C ALA A 251 23.43 1.16 11.27
N PHE A 252 24.26 0.46 12.02
CA PHE A 252 23.95 -0.88 12.53
C PHE A 252 22.82 -0.89 13.56
N CYS A 253 22.81 0.07 14.48
CA CYS A 253 21.71 0.20 15.43
C CYS A 253 20.37 0.43 14.72
N GLU A 254 20.35 1.32 13.71
CA GLU A 254 19.18 1.59 12.87
C GLU A 254 18.70 0.31 12.17
N THR A 255 19.62 -0.48 11.60
CA THR A 255 19.31 -1.72 10.90
C THR A 255 18.77 -2.81 11.83
N ILE A 256 19.37 -2.97 13.02
CA ILE A 256 18.95 -3.99 13.99
C ILE A 256 17.56 -3.66 14.56
N LEU A 257 17.27 -2.39 14.82
CA LEU A 257 15.96 -1.98 15.35
C LEU A 257 14.85 -2.00 14.29
N ALA A 258 15.19 -1.91 12.99
CA ALA A 258 14.24 -1.76 11.90
C ALA A 258 13.13 -2.82 11.85
N PRO A 259 13.40 -4.12 11.97
CA PRO A 259 12.36 -5.14 11.79
C PRO A 259 11.26 -5.12 12.85
N VAL A 260 11.54 -4.61 14.06
CA VAL A 260 10.58 -4.61 15.19
C VAL A 260 10.11 -3.21 15.56
N THR A 261 10.67 -2.16 14.92
CA THR A 261 10.26 -0.77 15.16
C THR A 261 9.71 -0.15 13.87
N PRO A 262 8.41 -0.33 13.55
CA PRO A 262 7.83 0.02 12.26
C PRO A 262 7.57 1.52 12.07
N SER A 263 8.09 2.33 12.93
CA SER A 263 8.09 3.78 12.80
C SER A 263 9.52 4.28 12.60
N ASN A 264 9.84 4.64 11.37
CA ASN A 264 11.10 5.28 11.01
C ASN A 264 11.34 6.56 11.82
N THR A 265 10.28 7.35 12.10
CA THR A 265 10.37 8.53 12.96
C THR A 265 10.72 8.18 14.40
N ALA A 266 10.12 7.15 14.96
CA ALA A 266 10.46 6.68 16.31
C ALA A 266 11.91 6.19 16.38
N ARG A 267 12.35 5.44 15.39
CA ARG A 267 13.68 4.81 15.35
C ARG A 267 14.80 5.85 15.18
N ALA A 268 14.84 6.54 14.05
CA ALA A 268 15.89 7.53 13.77
C ALA A 268 15.65 8.85 14.50
N GLY A 269 14.39 9.27 14.69
CA GLY A 269 14.06 10.56 15.33
C GLY A 269 14.06 10.52 16.86
N ALA A 270 13.38 9.54 17.47
CA ALA A 270 13.20 9.52 18.93
C ALA A 270 14.25 8.67 19.67
N ILE A 271 14.83 7.64 19.06
CA ILE A 271 15.85 6.80 19.71
C ILE A 271 17.26 7.28 19.35
N ILE A 272 17.60 7.33 18.08
CA ILE A 272 18.99 7.52 17.64
C ILE A 272 19.38 9.01 17.63
N ASN A 273 18.51 9.90 17.19
CA ASN A 273 18.82 11.33 17.08
C ASN A 273 19.25 12.00 18.42
N PRO A 274 18.60 11.72 19.57
CA PRO A 274 19.08 12.25 20.87
C PRO A 274 20.50 11.77 21.20
N ILE A 275 20.84 10.54 20.86
CA ILE A 275 22.18 9.96 21.09
C ILE A 275 23.22 10.66 20.20
N VAL A 276 22.88 10.89 18.92
CA VAL A 276 23.71 11.64 17.98
C VAL A 276 23.99 13.05 18.50
N GLN A 277 22.95 13.74 19.02
CA GLN A 277 23.11 15.06 19.61
C GLN A 277 23.98 15.03 20.88
N ALA A 278 23.75 14.06 21.79
CA ALA A 278 24.52 13.93 23.02
C ALA A 278 26.00 13.71 22.73
N ILE A 279 26.34 12.84 21.78
CA ILE A 279 27.72 12.61 21.33
C ILE A 279 28.29 13.87 20.68
N SER A 280 27.55 14.52 19.78
CA SER A 280 28.01 15.74 19.12
C SER A 280 28.35 16.84 20.14
N ARG A 281 27.49 17.04 21.12
CA ARG A 281 27.73 18.01 22.23
C ARG A 281 28.94 17.63 23.10
N SER A 282 29.19 16.35 23.35
CA SER A 282 30.38 15.91 24.10
C SER A 282 31.69 16.26 23.40
N PHE A 283 31.67 16.44 22.09
CA PHE A 283 32.78 16.95 21.27
C PHE A 283 32.70 18.45 20.99
N LYS A 284 31.85 19.20 21.70
CA LYS A 284 31.61 20.64 21.48
C LYS A 284 31.26 20.92 20.00
N SER A 285 30.47 20.07 19.41
CA SER A 285 29.94 20.20 18.06
C SER A 285 28.46 20.59 18.17
N THR A 286 28.17 21.86 18.03
CA THR A 286 26.83 22.45 18.26
C THR A 286 26.48 23.43 17.14
N PRO A 287 25.22 23.50 16.70
CA PRO A 287 24.76 24.50 15.75
C PRO A 287 24.83 25.93 16.32
N GLU A 288 24.54 26.06 17.60
CA GLU A 288 24.47 27.33 18.31
C GLU A 288 25.82 28.09 18.29
N ASP A 289 26.92 27.35 18.38
CA ASP A 289 28.29 27.91 18.36
C ASP A 289 28.93 27.91 16.97
N GLY A 290 28.19 27.49 15.92
CA GLY A 290 28.73 27.36 14.56
C GLY A 290 29.74 26.22 14.38
N THR A 291 29.81 25.29 15.33
CA THR A 291 30.81 24.21 15.38
C THR A 291 30.25 22.84 14.89
N GLN A 292 29.07 22.85 14.28
CA GLN A 292 28.35 21.63 13.87
C GLN A 292 29.18 20.73 12.94
N ASN A 293 30.12 21.28 12.16
CA ASN A 293 30.95 20.51 11.22
C ASN A 293 32.03 19.65 11.91
N LYS A 294 32.29 19.85 13.20
CA LYS A 294 33.26 19.01 13.93
C LYS A 294 32.93 17.53 13.77
N ILE A 295 31.70 17.14 14.14
CA ILE A 295 31.16 15.79 13.92
C ILE A 295 29.64 15.77 13.71
N GLY A 296 28.91 16.76 14.23
CA GLY A 296 27.46 16.74 14.32
C GLY A 296 26.75 16.69 12.96
N THR A 297 27.20 17.51 12.00
CA THR A 297 26.66 17.49 10.64
C THR A 297 26.77 16.12 10.00
N TYR A 298 27.97 15.51 10.09
CA TYR A 298 28.23 14.18 9.53
C TYR A 298 27.33 13.11 10.18
N LEU A 299 27.29 13.06 11.50
CA LEU A 299 26.50 12.05 12.23
C LEU A 299 25.00 12.23 12.04
N SER A 300 24.51 13.48 11.95
CA SER A 300 23.10 13.76 11.68
C SER A 300 22.70 13.31 10.27
N LEU A 301 23.55 13.53 9.27
CA LEU A 301 23.34 13.04 7.91
C LEU A 301 23.32 11.51 7.88
N VAL A 302 24.29 10.84 8.54
CA VAL A 302 24.32 9.36 8.62
C VAL A 302 23.07 8.81 9.29
N ASN A 303 22.64 9.40 10.44
CA ASN A 303 21.42 8.99 11.12
C ASN A 303 20.19 9.05 10.20
N PHE A 304 20.06 10.16 9.46
CA PHE A 304 18.93 10.31 8.55
C PHE A 304 19.01 9.37 7.37
N GLN A 305 20.17 9.27 6.71
CA GLN A 305 20.33 8.47 5.49
C GLN A 305 20.36 6.94 5.75
N ALA A 306 20.67 6.48 6.95
CA ALA A 306 20.54 5.08 7.35
C ALA A 306 19.07 4.63 7.40
N ASN A 307 18.16 5.54 7.70
CA ASN A 307 16.74 5.25 7.90
C ASN A 307 16.03 4.77 6.61
N PRO A 308 16.18 5.39 5.42
CA PRO A 308 15.67 4.87 4.15
C PRO A 308 16.15 3.45 3.83
N ILE A 309 17.44 3.20 4.01
CA ILE A 309 18.06 1.90 3.71
C ILE A 309 17.50 0.80 4.63
N SER A 310 17.50 1.04 5.95
CA SER A 310 16.95 0.09 6.92
C SER A 310 15.45 -0.14 6.72
N SER A 311 14.73 0.89 6.28
CA SER A 311 13.31 0.81 5.95
C SER A 311 13.05 -0.07 4.72
N ALA A 312 13.93 -0.05 3.73
CA ALA A 312 13.83 -0.92 2.56
C ALA A 312 14.04 -2.40 2.90
N MET A 313 14.82 -2.71 3.94
CA MET A 313 15.22 -4.09 4.26
C MET A 313 14.10 -4.96 4.84
N PHE A 314 13.09 -4.38 5.50
CA PHE A 314 12.05 -5.14 6.20
C PHE A 314 10.66 -4.56 5.96
N ILE A 315 9.67 -5.42 5.75
CA ILE A 315 8.26 -5.01 5.59
C ILE A 315 7.82 -4.17 6.80
N THR A 316 8.16 -4.63 7.99
CA THR A 316 7.77 -4.01 9.26
C THR A 316 8.57 -2.76 9.62
N ALA A 317 9.54 -2.33 8.83
CA ALA A 317 10.41 -1.20 9.17
C ALA A 317 9.76 0.18 9.00
N THR A 318 8.74 0.29 8.16
CA THR A 318 7.97 1.52 7.96
C THR A 318 6.53 1.20 7.54
N ALA A 319 5.58 2.05 7.96
CA ALA A 319 4.16 1.82 7.74
C ALA A 319 3.72 1.67 6.26
N PRO A 320 4.28 2.37 5.26
CA PRO A 320 3.88 2.19 3.87
C PRO A 320 4.36 0.87 3.22
N ASN A 321 5.34 0.15 3.77
CA ASN A 321 5.81 -1.10 3.15
C ASN A 321 4.74 -2.19 3.01
N PRO A 322 3.90 -2.49 4.02
CA PRO A 322 2.81 -3.44 3.83
C PRO A 322 1.78 -3.00 2.79
N LEU A 323 1.57 -1.68 2.60
CA LEU A 323 0.74 -1.19 1.50
C LEU A 323 1.35 -1.58 0.13
N VAL A 324 2.68 -1.53 0.00
CA VAL A 324 3.37 -2.00 -1.21
C VAL A 324 3.07 -3.49 -1.46
N VAL A 325 3.09 -4.34 -0.43
CA VAL A 325 2.73 -5.77 -0.56
C VAL A 325 1.33 -5.96 -1.13
N ASP A 326 0.35 -5.23 -0.59
CA ASP A 326 -1.03 -5.28 -1.09
C ASP A 326 -1.15 -4.76 -2.54
N LEU A 327 -0.46 -3.65 -2.87
CA LEU A 327 -0.49 -3.07 -4.21
C LEU A 327 0.17 -3.98 -5.26
N VAL A 328 1.26 -4.66 -4.90
CA VAL A 328 1.90 -5.67 -5.75
C VAL A 328 0.96 -6.85 -5.99
N ALA A 329 0.35 -7.39 -4.94
CA ALA A 329 -0.60 -8.49 -5.06
C ALA A 329 -1.81 -8.13 -5.93
N GLN A 330 -2.35 -6.93 -5.77
CA GLN A 330 -3.47 -6.45 -6.60
C GLN A 330 -3.08 -6.26 -8.06
N ALA A 331 -1.93 -5.65 -8.33
CA ALA A 331 -1.47 -5.39 -9.69
C ALA A 331 -1.14 -6.70 -10.46
N THR A 332 -0.78 -7.76 -9.75
CA THR A 332 -0.48 -9.09 -10.30
C THR A 332 -1.65 -10.07 -10.21
N ASN A 333 -2.87 -9.61 -9.90
CA ASN A 333 -4.04 -10.46 -9.68
C ASN A 333 -3.77 -11.63 -8.69
N LEU A 334 -3.03 -11.34 -7.62
CA LEU A 334 -2.62 -12.27 -6.56
C LEU A 334 -1.58 -13.34 -6.98
N GLU A 335 -0.95 -13.20 -8.14
CA GLU A 335 0.15 -14.10 -8.55
C GLU A 335 1.43 -13.89 -7.72
N VAL A 336 1.70 -12.65 -7.30
CA VAL A 336 2.85 -12.32 -6.47
C VAL A 336 2.41 -11.96 -5.06
N HIS A 337 2.79 -12.79 -4.11
CA HIS A 337 2.55 -12.60 -2.67
C HIS A 337 3.87 -12.49 -1.92
N LEU A 338 4.26 -11.26 -1.55
CA LEU A 338 5.50 -11.01 -0.83
C LEU A 338 5.31 -11.34 0.66
N THR A 339 5.96 -12.41 1.11
CA THR A 339 6.03 -12.72 2.55
C THR A 339 7.09 -11.87 3.24
N TRP A 340 7.01 -11.76 4.58
CA TRP A 340 8.01 -11.05 5.37
C TRP A 340 9.44 -11.60 5.13
N GLY A 341 9.58 -12.93 5.11
CA GLY A 341 10.86 -13.59 4.88
C GLY A 341 11.42 -13.36 3.47
N GLN A 342 10.57 -13.43 2.44
CA GLN A 342 10.98 -13.15 1.05
C GLN A 342 11.44 -11.71 0.87
N TRP A 343 10.72 -10.74 1.46
CA TRP A 343 11.12 -9.35 1.43
C TRP A 343 12.47 -9.14 2.12
N ALA A 344 12.59 -9.61 3.38
CA ALA A 344 13.82 -9.46 4.14
C ALA A 344 15.01 -10.13 3.44
N LEU A 345 14.83 -11.35 2.91
CA LEU A 345 15.87 -12.07 2.17
C LEU A 345 16.24 -11.34 0.88
N GLY A 346 15.24 -10.91 0.10
CA GLY A 346 15.46 -10.20 -1.16
C GLY A 346 16.19 -8.87 -0.98
N MET A 347 15.88 -8.13 0.08
CA MET A 347 16.50 -6.83 0.38
C MET A 347 17.74 -6.92 1.29
N PHE A 348 18.09 -8.12 1.80
CA PHE A 348 19.19 -8.27 2.75
C PHE A 348 20.53 -7.84 2.16
N LEU A 349 20.97 -8.46 1.09
CA LEU A 349 22.29 -8.17 0.51
C LEU A 349 22.35 -6.78 -0.13
N PRO A 350 21.35 -6.33 -0.92
CA PRO A 350 21.28 -4.97 -1.43
C PRO A 350 21.31 -3.91 -0.32
N GLY A 351 20.52 -4.12 0.74
CA GLY A 351 20.45 -3.21 1.88
C GLY A 351 21.75 -3.15 2.68
N ILE A 352 22.38 -4.29 2.97
CA ILE A 352 23.68 -4.31 3.66
C ILE A 352 24.77 -3.62 2.83
N ALA A 353 24.80 -3.83 1.51
CA ALA A 353 25.78 -3.17 0.64
C ALA A 353 25.60 -1.63 0.67
N ALA A 354 24.37 -1.14 0.55
CA ALA A 354 24.05 0.28 0.67
C ALA A 354 24.40 0.82 2.06
N MET A 355 24.05 0.09 3.14
CA MET A 355 24.32 0.48 4.53
C MET A 355 25.81 0.56 4.85
N LEU A 356 26.64 -0.27 4.22
CA LEU A 356 28.09 -0.21 4.38
C LEU A 356 28.70 0.96 3.57
N LEU A 357 28.17 1.25 2.40
CA LEU A 357 28.71 2.30 1.52
C LEU A 357 28.27 3.71 1.93
N MET A 358 27.03 3.88 2.39
CA MET A 358 26.44 5.19 2.70
C MET A 358 27.23 6.01 3.74
N PRO A 359 27.66 5.49 4.92
CA PRO A 359 28.44 6.27 5.88
C PRO A 359 29.78 6.70 5.30
N LEU A 360 30.39 5.89 4.46
CA LEU A 360 31.64 6.21 3.78
C LEU A 360 31.43 7.28 2.71
N ALA A 361 30.37 7.18 1.92
CA ALA A 361 30.02 8.21 0.93
C ALA A 361 29.76 9.57 1.58
N ILE A 362 29.01 9.61 2.68
CA ILE A 362 28.79 10.86 3.43
C ILE A 362 30.10 11.39 4.03
N TYR A 363 31.01 10.51 4.45
CA TYR A 363 32.31 10.91 4.96
C TYR A 363 33.13 11.71 3.94
N PHE A 364 33.01 11.42 2.64
CA PHE A 364 33.64 12.18 1.57
C PHE A 364 32.82 13.43 1.17
N LEU A 365 31.50 13.34 1.17
CA LEU A 365 30.62 14.45 0.79
C LEU A 365 30.53 15.56 1.87
N SER A 366 30.65 15.17 3.13
CA SER A 366 30.57 16.07 4.29
C SER A 366 31.57 15.59 5.37
N PRO A 367 32.88 15.73 5.12
CA PRO A 367 33.90 15.21 6.01
C PRO A 367 33.83 15.87 7.40
N PRO A 368 33.87 15.07 8.47
CA PRO A 368 33.95 15.62 9.82
C PRO A 368 35.36 16.22 10.07
N GLU A 369 35.44 17.34 10.78
CA GLU A 369 36.70 17.95 11.17
C GLU A 369 37.47 17.05 12.17
N ILE A 370 36.74 16.46 13.13
CA ILE A 370 37.31 15.51 14.11
C ILE A 370 37.16 14.09 13.56
N LYS A 371 38.28 13.46 13.24
CA LYS A 371 38.33 12.09 12.69
C LYS A 371 38.57 11.01 13.76
N SER A 372 39.26 11.37 14.83
CA SER A 372 39.58 10.48 15.95
C SER A 372 38.75 10.84 17.18
N THR A 373 38.01 9.88 17.71
CA THR A 373 37.00 10.10 18.77
C THR A 373 37.15 9.09 19.92
N PRO A 374 38.36 8.96 20.54
CA PRO A 374 38.57 8.01 21.65
C PRO A 374 37.62 8.28 22.83
N ASN A 375 37.29 9.55 23.07
CA ASN A 375 36.38 9.97 24.13
C ASN A 375 34.94 9.51 23.92
N ALA A 376 34.50 9.24 22.68
CA ALA A 376 33.16 8.70 22.40
C ALA A 376 32.98 7.30 23.01
N LYS A 377 34.03 6.49 22.97
CA LYS A 377 34.03 5.17 23.63
C LYS A 377 33.90 5.28 25.13
N ILE A 378 34.60 6.26 25.75
CA ILE A 378 34.55 6.53 27.20
C ILE A 378 33.15 7.06 27.55
N PHE A 379 32.63 8.01 26.77
CA PHE A 379 31.30 8.56 26.95
C PHE A 379 30.22 7.47 26.88
N ALA A 380 30.26 6.59 25.85
CA ALA A 380 29.30 5.52 25.70
C ALA A 380 29.37 4.49 26.84
N LYS A 381 30.59 4.17 27.33
CA LYS A 381 30.74 3.32 28.51
C LYS A 381 30.17 3.96 29.77
N GLY A 382 30.44 5.24 29.99
CA GLY A 382 29.88 5.99 31.14
C GLY A 382 28.34 6.00 31.06
N LYS A 383 27.76 6.17 29.87
CA LYS A 383 26.30 6.05 29.68
C LYS A 383 25.74 4.67 29.96
N LEU A 384 26.47 3.62 29.58
CA LEU A 384 26.09 2.23 29.93
C LEU A 384 26.18 1.97 31.44
N GLU A 385 27.17 2.55 32.13
CA GLU A 385 27.30 2.50 33.58
C GLU A 385 26.17 3.25 34.28
N GLU A 386 25.78 4.47 33.79
CA GLU A 386 24.60 5.21 34.25
C GLU A 386 23.30 4.42 34.09
N LEU A 387 23.12 3.71 32.99
CA LEU A 387 21.97 2.84 32.76
C LEU A 387 21.97 1.62 33.69
N GLY A 388 23.14 1.27 34.24
CA GLY A 388 23.33 0.12 35.13
C GLY A 388 23.12 -1.23 34.46
N ALA A 389 22.90 -2.25 35.26
CA ALA A 389 22.63 -3.61 34.78
C ALA A 389 21.28 -3.65 34.02
N MET A 390 21.20 -4.58 33.05
CA MET A 390 19.96 -4.79 32.27
C MET A 390 18.78 -5.10 33.18
N LYS A 391 17.74 -4.27 33.15
CA LYS A 391 16.52 -4.43 33.93
C LYS A 391 15.72 -5.64 33.44
N GLY A 392 14.84 -6.20 34.30
CA GLY A 392 13.98 -7.32 33.91
C GLY A 392 13.14 -7.02 32.66
N SER A 393 12.56 -5.83 32.59
CA SER A 393 11.78 -5.36 31.43
C SER A 393 12.60 -5.26 30.14
N GLU A 394 13.86 -4.83 30.21
CA GLU A 394 14.77 -4.81 29.04
C GLU A 394 15.07 -6.23 28.54
N LYS A 395 15.35 -7.18 29.47
CA LYS A 395 15.61 -8.60 29.12
C LYS A 395 14.41 -9.25 28.47
N ILE A 396 13.21 -9.00 29.01
CA ILE A 396 11.95 -9.49 28.43
C ILE A 396 11.76 -8.92 27.03
N MET A 397 11.94 -7.61 26.87
CA MET A 397 11.77 -6.95 25.58
C MET A 397 12.80 -7.46 24.55
N LEU A 398 14.05 -7.70 24.97
CA LEU A 398 15.07 -8.32 24.12
C LEU A 398 14.65 -9.75 23.72
N GLY A 399 14.14 -10.54 24.66
CA GLY A 399 13.63 -11.89 24.38
C GLY A 399 12.48 -11.87 23.38
N VAL A 400 11.50 -11.00 23.56
CA VAL A 400 10.38 -10.80 22.61
C VAL A 400 10.93 -10.36 21.25
N PHE A 401 11.85 -9.43 21.20
CA PHE A 401 12.49 -8.95 19.98
C PHE A 401 13.15 -10.11 19.19
N VAL A 402 13.99 -10.90 19.85
CA VAL A 402 14.67 -12.04 19.22
C VAL A 402 13.66 -13.10 18.77
N LEU A 403 12.63 -13.39 19.59
CA LEU A 403 11.58 -14.34 19.25
C LEU A 403 10.82 -13.90 17.97
N LEU A 404 10.40 -12.64 17.89
CA LEU A 404 9.71 -12.11 16.72
C LEU A 404 10.57 -12.24 15.46
N LEU A 405 11.86 -11.90 15.54
CA LEU A 405 12.77 -12.03 14.41
C LEU A 405 12.91 -13.49 13.94
N LEU A 406 13.09 -14.43 14.86
CA LEU A 406 13.21 -15.85 14.53
C LEU A 406 11.93 -16.39 13.87
N LEU A 407 10.77 -16.02 14.39
CA LEU A 407 9.49 -16.47 13.86
C LEU A 407 9.18 -15.86 12.49
N TRP A 408 9.45 -14.56 12.29
CA TRP A 408 9.29 -13.90 10.98
C TRP A 408 10.31 -14.41 9.94
N ALA A 409 11.52 -14.78 10.37
CA ALA A 409 12.51 -15.42 9.51
C ALA A 409 12.15 -16.87 9.14
N GLY A 410 11.05 -17.42 9.68
CA GLY A 410 10.59 -18.76 9.34
C GLY A 410 11.28 -19.90 10.11
N ALA A 411 11.86 -19.63 11.28
CA ALA A 411 12.56 -20.65 12.07
C ALA A 411 11.70 -21.89 12.37
N LEU A 412 10.41 -21.72 12.67
CA LEU A 412 9.50 -22.86 12.88
C LEU A 412 9.23 -23.65 11.60
N GLY A 413 9.21 -22.99 10.44
CA GLY A 413 9.10 -23.65 9.14
C GLY A 413 10.32 -24.53 8.86
N PHE A 414 11.50 -23.98 9.12
CA PHE A 414 12.75 -24.70 8.95
C PHE A 414 12.90 -25.89 9.91
N LEU A 415 12.52 -25.74 11.19
CA LEU A 415 12.72 -26.75 12.22
C LEU A 415 11.60 -27.80 12.26
N PHE A 416 10.35 -27.38 12.03
CA PHE A 416 9.16 -28.20 12.30
C PHE A 416 8.16 -28.23 11.14
N GLY A 417 8.43 -27.58 10.01
CA GLY A 417 7.50 -27.50 8.89
C GLY A 417 6.26 -26.62 9.15
N ILE A 418 6.27 -25.78 10.21
CA ILE A 418 5.14 -24.95 10.62
C ILE A 418 5.34 -23.53 10.08
N SER A 419 4.44 -23.05 9.24
CA SER A 419 4.40 -21.66 8.80
C SER A 419 3.42 -20.86 9.64
N LEU A 420 3.86 -19.70 10.15
CA LEU A 420 3.02 -18.75 10.86
C LEU A 420 2.84 -17.49 10.01
N ASP A 421 1.61 -16.96 10.00
CA ASP A 421 1.34 -15.64 9.43
C ASP A 421 2.06 -14.55 10.24
N ALA A 422 2.61 -13.54 9.54
CA ALA A 422 3.40 -12.49 10.17
C ALA A 422 2.61 -11.68 11.21
N THR A 423 1.30 -11.49 10.99
CA THR A 423 0.42 -10.78 11.92
C THR A 423 0.17 -11.60 13.18
N SER A 424 0.01 -12.91 13.04
CA SER A 424 -0.13 -13.83 14.19
C SER A 424 1.12 -13.79 15.08
N VAL A 425 2.30 -13.72 14.47
CA VAL A 425 3.58 -13.55 15.18
C VAL A 425 3.62 -12.20 15.93
N ALA A 426 3.21 -11.11 15.28
CA ALA A 426 3.14 -9.80 15.94
C ALA A 426 2.17 -9.78 17.13
N LEU A 427 0.99 -10.41 16.98
CA LEU A 427 0.01 -10.53 18.05
C LEU A 427 0.55 -11.36 19.23
N LEU A 428 1.31 -12.42 18.96
CA LEU A 428 2.02 -13.17 20.00
C LEU A 428 2.99 -12.25 20.75
N GLY A 429 3.79 -11.44 20.02
CA GLY A 429 4.71 -10.47 20.62
C GLY A 429 3.99 -9.47 21.53
N LEU A 430 2.88 -8.90 21.07
CA LEU A 430 2.05 -8.00 21.90
C LEU A 430 1.51 -8.70 23.15
N SER A 431 1.03 -9.94 23.00
CA SER A 431 0.53 -10.73 24.12
C SER A 431 1.59 -10.95 25.20
N LEU A 432 2.83 -11.29 24.77
CA LEU A 432 3.96 -11.46 25.70
C LEU A 432 4.33 -10.15 26.40
N VAL A 433 4.32 -9.03 25.68
CA VAL A 433 4.61 -7.71 26.25
C VAL A 433 3.54 -7.27 27.27
N LEU A 434 2.28 -7.62 27.03
CA LEU A 434 1.18 -7.34 27.96
C LEU A 434 1.23 -8.25 29.21
N VAL A 435 1.38 -9.56 29.00
CA VAL A 435 1.43 -10.55 30.11
C VAL A 435 2.63 -10.29 31.02
N SER A 436 3.76 -9.87 30.45
CA SER A 436 4.97 -9.54 31.23
C SER A 436 4.89 -8.19 31.95
N GLY A 437 3.87 -7.37 31.69
CA GLY A 437 3.72 -6.04 32.27
C GLY A 437 4.70 -5.00 31.72
N VAL A 438 5.43 -5.27 30.65
CA VAL A 438 6.29 -4.28 29.96
C VAL A 438 5.43 -3.13 29.46
N LEU A 439 4.27 -3.42 28.86
CA LEU A 439 3.22 -2.45 28.56
C LEU A 439 1.94 -2.79 29.31
N THR A 440 1.22 -1.76 29.72
CA THR A 440 -0.15 -1.87 30.21
C THR A 440 -1.14 -1.71 29.05
N PHE A 441 -2.37 -2.24 29.21
CA PHE A 441 -3.41 -2.04 28.19
C PHE A 441 -3.78 -0.56 28.00
N GLY A 442 -3.69 0.24 29.06
CA GLY A 442 -3.86 1.71 28.96
C GLY A 442 -2.83 2.36 28.03
N GLU A 443 -1.56 1.91 28.09
CA GLU A 443 -0.51 2.40 27.17
C GLU A 443 -0.75 1.94 25.73
N VAL A 444 -1.30 0.74 25.52
CA VAL A 444 -1.75 0.27 24.19
C VAL A 444 -2.82 1.19 23.62
N LEU A 445 -3.84 1.52 24.39
CA LEU A 445 -4.91 2.44 23.98
C LEU A 445 -4.40 3.87 23.74
N ALA A 446 -3.38 4.30 24.48
CA ALA A 446 -2.77 5.62 24.36
C ALA A 446 -1.83 5.76 23.15
N GLU A 447 -1.48 4.67 22.45
CA GLU A 447 -0.58 4.71 21.28
C GLU A 447 -1.32 5.25 20.04
N LYS A 448 -1.48 6.58 20.00
CA LYS A 448 -2.21 7.30 18.95
C LYS A 448 -1.69 7.02 17.55
N ALA A 449 -0.37 6.77 17.40
CA ALA A 449 0.22 6.49 16.09
C ALA A 449 -0.32 5.17 15.51
N ALA A 450 -0.46 4.12 16.32
CA ALA A 450 -1.01 2.83 15.91
C ALA A 450 -2.47 2.96 15.46
N TRP A 451 -3.32 3.57 16.28
CA TRP A 451 -4.75 3.73 15.97
C TRP A 451 -5.01 4.66 14.80
N ASN A 452 -4.23 5.75 14.67
CA ASN A 452 -4.30 6.59 13.47
C ASN A 452 -3.89 5.80 12.22
N THR A 453 -2.86 4.95 12.31
CA THR A 453 -2.43 4.08 11.20
C THR A 453 -3.54 3.09 10.83
N LEU A 454 -4.22 2.47 11.79
CA LEU A 454 -5.37 1.61 11.52
C LEU A 454 -6.40 2.31 10.62
N VAL A 455 -6.77 3.53 10.97
CA VAL A 455 -7.82 4.28 10.25
C VAL A 455 -7.41 4.62 8.82
N TRP A 456 -6.27 5.33 8.64
CA TRP A 456 -5.91 5.80 7.30
C TRP A 456 -5.48 4.65 6.39
N PHE A 457 -4.80 3.65 6.94
CA PHE A 457 -4.32 2.54 6.13
C PHE A 457 -5.50 1.65 5.68
N SER A 458 -6.46 1.36 6.56
CA SER A 458 -7.68 0.63 6.18
C SER A 458 -8.44 1.32 5.06
N ALA A 459 -8.57 2.66 5.10
CA ALA A 459 -9.24 3.39 4.05
C ALA A 459 -8.49 3.31 2.70
N LEU A 460 -7.17 3.46 2.70
CA LEU A 460 -6.38 3.42 1.48
C LEU A 460 -6.37 2.01 0.86
N VAL A 461 -6.20 0.96 1.66
CA VAL A 461 -6.26 -0.44 1.20
C VAL A 461 -7.67 -0.76 0.67
N MET A 462 -8.71 -0.35 1.38
CA MET A 462 -10.10 -0.48 0.91
C MET A 462 -10.27 0.16 -0.47
N MET A 463 -9.84 1.41 -0.64
CA MET A 463 -9.98 2.11 -1.91
C MET A 463 -9.18 1.44 -3.03
N ALA A 464 -7.94 1.02 -2.77
CA ALA A 464 -7.10 0.31 -3.74
C ALA A 464 -7.73 -1.03 -4.16
N THR A 465 -8.21 -1.82 -3.21
CA THR A 465 -8.91 -3.10 -3.47
C THR A 465 -10.18 -2.88 -4.30
N LEU A 466 -10.92 -1.82 -4.02
CA LEU A 466 -12.15 -1.50 -4.77
C LEU A 466 -11.85 -1.01 -6.20
N LEU A 467 -10.76 -0.28 -6.43
CA LEU A 467 -10.32 0.04 -7.80
C LEU A 467 -10.08 -1.22 -8.62
N GLY A 468 -9.44 -2.24 -8.03
CA GLY A 468 -9.26 -3.56 -8.65
C GLY A 468 -10.59 -4.25 -8.94
N LYS A 469 -11.44 -4.38 -7.91
CA LYS A 469 -12.77 -5.02 -8.01
C LYS A 469 -13.68 -4.34 -9.05
N LEU A 470 -13.56 -3.03 -9.22
CA LEU A 470 -14.34 -2.23 -10.16
C LEU A 470 -13.70 -2.16 -11.57
N GLY A 471 -12.63 -2.90 -11.85
CA GLY A 471 -11.98 -2.97 -13.16
C GLY A 471 -11.14 -1.75 -13.56
N VAL A 472 -11.02 -0.77 -12.68
CA VAL A 472 -10.28 0.48 -12.97
C VAL A 472 -8.79 0.19 -13.16
N THR A 473 -8.23 -0.72 -12.37
CA THR A 473 -6.81 -1.08 -12.44
C THR A 473 -6.45 -1.72 -13.78
N GLN A 474 -7.30 -2.62 -14.27
CA GLN A 474 -7.11 -3.24 -15.58
C GLN A 474 -7.21 -2.22 -16.70
N PHE A 475 -8.21 -1.34 -16.66
CA PHE A 475 -8.38 -0.25 -17.64
C PHE A 475 -7.15 0.67 -17.69
N LEU A 476 -6.60 1.06 -16.54
CA LEU A 476 -5.39 1.89 -16.49
C LEU A 476 -4.16 1.14 -17.02
N ALA A 477 -4.01 -0.15 -16.70
CA ALA A 477 -2.91 -0.97 -17.19
C ALA A 477 -2.94 -1.12 -18.72
N GLU A 478 -4.11 -1.35 -19.32
CA GLU A 478 -4.30 -1.43 -20.77
C GLU A 478 -3.94 -0.10 -21.46
N ALA A 479 -4.45 1.04 -20.95
CA ALA A 479 -4.16 2.36 -21.49
C ALA A 479 -2.66 2.72 -21.39
N LEU A 480 -2.00 2.36 -20.27
CA LEU A 480 -0.56 2.56 -20.10
C LEU A 480 0.27 1.65 -21.00
N GLY A 481 -0.18 0.39 -21.20
CA GLY A 481 0.47 -0.56 -22.10
C GLY A 481 0.48 -0.09 -23.55
N GLU A 482 -0.61 0.48 -24.05
CA GLU A 482 -0.68 1.08 -25.39
C GLU A 482 0.27 2.27 -25.53
N PHE A 483 0.29 3.18 -24.56
CA PHE A 483 1.18 4.34 -24.54
C PHE A 483 2.66 3.93 -24.56
N ALA A 484 3.00 2.93 -23.80
CA ALA A 484 4.37 2.51 -23.60
C ALA A 484 4.91 1.68 -24.77
N SER A 485 4.07 0.87 -25.42
CA SER A 485 4.41 0.18 -26.67
C SER A 485 4.80 1.16 -27.76
N ALA A 486 4.21 2.37 -27.75
CA ALA A 486 4.55 3.44 -28.67
C ALA A 486 5.94 4.07 -28.43
N MET A 487 6.53 3.90 -27.24
CA MET A 487 7.85 4.47 -26.91
C MET A 487 9.05 3.64 -27.40
N GLY A 488 8.87 2.39 -27.80
CA GLY A 488 9.93 1.54 -28.38
C GLY A 488 11.12 1.23 -27.45
N LEU A 489 10.96 1.35 -26.13
CA LEU A 489 12.02 1.08 -25.14
C LEU A 489 12.04 -0.42 -24.76
N GLY A 490 13.25 -0.98 -24.54
CA GLY A 490 13.37 -2.36 -24.04
C GLY A 490 12.95 -2.50 -22.57
N GLU A 491 12.51 -3.68 -22.16
CA GLU A 491 11.93 -4.01 -20.84
C GLU A 491 12.78 -3.52 -19.64
N ILE A 492 14.08 -3.76 -19.64
CA ILE A 492 14.99 -3.34 -18.55
C ILE A 492 15.08 -1.83 -18.45
N SER A 493 15.19 -1.15 -19.61
CA SER A 493 15.29 0.32 -19.65
C SER A 493 14.03 0.99 -19.13
N ILE A 494 12.87 0.40 -19.41
CA ILE A 494 11.57 0.87 -18.93
C ILE A 494 11.45 0.68 -17.42
N MET A 495 11.80 -0.49 -16.89
CA MET A 495 11.78 -0.75 -15.43
C MET A 495 12.63 0.29 -14.68
N ILE A 496 13.85 0.53 -15.16
CA ILE A 496 14.76 1.51 -14.55
C ILE A 496 14.17 2.92 -14.66
N PHE A 497 13.71 3.32 -15.86
CA PHE A 497 13.12 4.64 -16.08
C PHE A 497 11.92 4.90 -15.19
N LEU A 498 10.95 3.98 -15.15
CA LEU A 498 9.75 4.11 -14.32
C LEU A 498 10.10 4.15 -12.82
N SER A 499 11.05 3.32 -12.39
CA SER A 499 11.49 3.29 -10.99
C SER A 499 12.18 4.57 -10.56
N LEU A 500 13.02 5.16 -11.43
CA LEU A 500 13.67 6.44 -11.18
C LEU A 500 12.66 7.61 -11.24
N ALA A 501 11.74 7.58 -12.21
CA ALA A 501 10.67 8.56 -12.29
C ALA A 501 9.81 8.52 -11.02
N PHE A 502 9.42 7.33 -10.57
CA PHE A 502 8.72 7.13 -9.30
C PHE A 502 9.54 7.68 -8.12
N LEU A 503 10.82 7.35 -8.00
CA LEU A 503 11.68 7.83 -6.93
C LEU A 503 11.73 9.35 -6.87
N TYR A 504 12.03 10.02 -8.02
CA TYR A 504 12.27 11.46 -8.04
C TYR A 504 10.99 12.31 -8.05
N THR A 505 9.84 11.76 -8.43
CA THR A 505 8.55 12.46 -8.21
C THR A 505 8.28 12.72 -6.74
N HIS A 506 9.00 12.07 -5.82
CA HIS A 506 8.90 12.35 -4.38
C HIS A 506 9.29 13.77 -3.96
N TYR A 507 10.01 14.51 -4.78
CA TYR A 507 10.22 15.94 -4.55
C TYR A 507 8.92 16.75 -4.43
N PHE A 508 7.82 16.25 -5.00
CA PHE A 508 6.49 16.87 -4.93
C PHE A 508 5.65 16.39 -3.74
N PHE A 509 6.15 15.43 -2.96
CA PHE A 509 5.41 14.81 -1.86
C PHE A 509 6.08 15.07 -0.50
N ALA A 510 5.29 15.54 0.46
CA ALA A 510 5.75 15.72 1.85
C ALA A 510 5.49 14.48 2.75
N SER A 511 5.17 13.35 2.17
CA SER A 511 4.86 12.11 2.89
C SER A 511 5.12 10.89 2.02
N THR A 512 5.94 9.99 2.50
CA THR A 512 6.20 8.69 1.88
C THR A 512 4.92 7.89 1.66
N THR A 513 4.04 7.85 2.68
CA THR A 513 2.76 7.15 2.59
C THR A 513 1.87 7.73 1.51
N ALA A 514 1.76 9.06 1.43
CA ALA A 514 0.97 9.72 0.40
C ALA A 514 1.50 9.40 -1.01
N HIS A 515 2.81 9.42 -1.20
CA HIS A 515 3.42 9.11 -2.49
C HIS A 515 3.20 7.65 -2.91
N ILE A 516 3.47 6.69 -2.01
CA ILE A 516 3.24 5.28 -2.30
C ILE A 516 1.77 5.03 -2.62
N SER A 517 0.84 5.58 -1.82
CA SER A 517 -0.59 5.42 -2.04
C SER A 517 -1.08 5.98 -3.36
N ALA A 518 -0.50 7.11 -3.80
CA ALA A 518 -0.91 7.80 -5.02
C ALA A 518 -0.31 7.20 -6.30
N MET A 519 0.95 6.78 -6.25
CA MET A 519 1.76 6.57 -7.45
C MET A 519 2.26 5.14 -7.62
N PHE A 520 2.47 4.38 -6.52
CA PHE A 520 3.12 3.06 -6.61
C PHE A 520 2.37 2.12 -7.54
N PHE A 521 1.05 1.99 -7.35
CA PHE A 521 0.22 1.10 -8.17
C PHE A 521 0.31 1.45 -9.66
N VAL A 522 0.23 2.74 -9.99
CA VAL A 522 0.27 3.23 -11.38
C VAL A 522 1.60 2.89 -12.05
N PHE A 523 2.72 3.22 -11.39
CA PHE A 523 4.05 2.94 -11.93
C PHE A 523 4.36 1.45 -12.02
N TYR A 524 3.95 0.68 -11.01
CA TYR A 524 4.15 -0.76 -11.00
C TYR A 524 3.31 -1.46 -12.07
N SER A 525 2.03 -1.11 -12.21
CA SER A 525 1.15 -1.66 -13.25
C SER A 525 1.63 -1.28 -14.66
N ALA A 526 2.14 -0.06 -14.84
CA ALA A 526 2.73 0.36 -16.12
C ALA A 526 3.93 -0.51 -16.52
N GLY A 527 4.83 -0.81 -15.58
CA GLY A 527 5.95 -1.71 -15.85
C GLY A 527 5.51 -3.14 -16.19
N LEU A 528 4.51 -3.66 -15.47
CA LEU A 528 3.93 -4.99 -15.77
C LEU A 528 3.32 -5.05 -17.18
N ALA A 529 2.56 -4.02 -17.56
CA ALA A 529 1.96 -3.93 -18.90
C ALA A 529 3.00 -3.92 -20.01
N LEU A 530 4.25 -3.52 -19.69
CA LEU A 530 5.41 -3.47 -20.59
C LEU A 530 6.27 -4.74 -20.54
N GLY A 531 5.81 -5.79 -19.89
CA GLY A 531 6.51 -7.07 -19.83
C GLY A 531 7.54 -7.18 -18.70
N ALA A 532 7.60 -6.24 -17.75
CA ALA A 532 8.52 -6.35 -16.62
C ALA A 532 8.24 -7.62 -15.79
N PRO A 533 9.27 -8.44 -15.47
CA PRO A 533 9.09 -9.58 -14.59
C PRO A 533 8.55 -9.14 -13.22
N PRO A 534 7.38 -9.64 -12.77
CA PRO A 534 6.65 -9.05 -11.65
C PRO A 534 7.46 -8.96 -10.36
N LEU A 535 8.10 -10.06 -9.96
CA LEU A 535 8.83 -10.11 -8.69
C LEU A 535 10.11 -9.26 -8.72
N LEU A 536 10.86 -9.29 -9.82
CA LEU A 536 12.05 -8.46 -10.03
C LEU A 536 11.68 -6.97 -9.94
N TYR A 537 10.65 -6.58 -10.68
CA TYR A 537 10.21 -5.20 -10.72
C TYR A 537 9.66 -4.73 -9.36
N ALA A 538 8.98 -5.63 -8.62
CA ALA A 538 8.55 -5.32 -7.25
C ALA A 538 9.75 -4.94 -6.35
N PHE A 539 10.85 -5.68 -6.38
CA PHE A 539 12.04 -5.37 -5.57
C PHE A 539 12.72 -4.06 -5.98
N ILE A 540 12.78 -3.75 -7.28
CA ILE A 540 13.30 -2.46 -7.75
C ILE A 540 12.42 -1.31 -7.26
N MET A 541 11.09 -1.46 -7.34
CA MET A 541 10.14 -0.47 -6.86
C MET A 541 10.14 -0.33 -5.32
N ILE A 542 10.38 -1.42 -4.58
CA ILE A 542 10.58 -1.40 -3.12
C ILE A 542 11.82 -0.58 -2.76
N ALA A 543 12.94 -0.80 -3.45
CA ALA A 543 14.14 0.00 -3.25
C ALA A 543 13.87 1.49 -3.51
N SER A 544 13.25 1.82 -4.64
CA SER A 544 12.89 3.19 -5.03
C SER A 544 11.95 3.85 -4.03
N GLY A 545 10.90 3.13 -3.57
CA GLY A 545 9.89 3.61 -2.62
C GLY A 545 10.42 3.89 -1.22
N ASN A 546 11.58 3.36 -0.87
CA ASN A 546 12.23 3.65 0.39
C ASN A 546 13.38 4.66 0.23
N VAL A 547 14.22 4.52 -0.81
CA VAL A 547 15.34 5.47 -1.07
C VAL A 547 14.83 6.90 -1.30
N MET A 548 13.63 7.09 -1.85
CA MET A 548 13.02 8.42 -2.03
C MET A 548 12.93 9.22 -0.72
N MET A 549 12.89 8.58 0.44
CA MET A 549 12.88 9.26 1.75
C MET A 549 14.16 10.06 2.01
N ALA A 550 15.27 9.75 1.32
CA ALA A 550 16.56 10.41 1.46
C ALA A 550 16.59 11.86 0.96
N LEU A 551 15.65 12.27 0.07
CA LEU A 551 15.78 13.45 -0.81
C LEU A 551 15.64 14.79 -0.08
N THR A 552 14.52 15.02 0.64
CA THR A 552 14.18 16.35 1.16
C THR A 552 14.02 16.39 2.67
N HIS A 553 14.06 17.58 3.24
CA HIS A 553 13.86 17.79 4.68
C HIS A 553 12.38 17.62 5.11
N TYR A 554 11.51 17.27 4.18
CA TYR A 554 10.09 16.96 4.40
C TYR A 554 9.67 15.60 3.82
N ALA A 555 10.59 14.83 3.22
CA ALA A 555 10.29 13.59 2.51
C ALA A 555 9.57 12.53 3.37
N THR A 556 9.84 12.51 4.66
CA THR A 556 9.28 11.56 5.62
C THR A 556 9.14 12.21 6.99
N GLY A 557 8.35 11.63 7.89
CA GLY A 557 8.17 12.15 9.26
C GLY A 557 9.46 12.27 10.08
N THR A 558 10.50 11.53 9.75
CA THR A 558 11.83 11.60 10.38
C THR A 558 12.58 12.86 9.95
N ALA A 559 12.43 13.29 8.72
CA ALA A 559 13.20 14.38 8.12
C ALA A 559 13.10 15.70 8.91
N PRO A 560 11.90 16.25 9.22
CA PRO A 560 11.81 17.49 9.98
C PRO A 560 12.33 17.36 11.42
N VAL A 561 12.29 16.16 12.02
CA VAL A 561 12.82 15.93 13.38
C VAL A 561 14.34 16.05 13.39
N VAL A 562 15.03 15.41 12.44
CA VAL A 562 16.50 15.46 12.36
C VAL A 562 16.97 16.81 11.82
N PHE A 563 16.32 17.34 10.78
CA PHE A 563 16.65 18.64 10.20
C PHE A 563 16.44 19.80 11.19
N GLY A 564 15.37 19.75 11.98
CA GLY A 564 15.03 20.76 12.99
C GLY A 564 16.07 20.92 14.10
N THR A 565 17.01 19.97 14.24
CA THR A 565 18.13 20.09 15.19
C THR A 565 19.17 21.15 14.79
N GLY A 566 19.13 21.65 13.55
CA GLY A 566 20.02 22.71 13.06
C GLY A 566 21.43 22.26 12.64
N TYR A 567 21.79 21.00 12.79
CA TYR A 567 23.12 20.48 12.42
C TYR A 567 23.43 20.51 10.93
N VAL A 568 22.40 20.51 10.07
CA VAL A 568 22.57 20.41 8.62
C VAL A 568 21.83 21.56 7.93
N SER A 569 22.57 22.35 7.11
CA SER A 569 21.94 23.40 6.30
C SER A 569 21.06 22.82 5.18
N LEU A 570 20.04 23.57 4.76
CA LEU A 570 19.09 23.13 3.72
C LEU A 570 19.79 22.72 2.42
N LYS A 571 20.76 23.54 1.96
CA LYS A 571 21.53 23.26 0.74
C LYS A 571 22.31 21.94 0.87
N LYS A 572 22.95 21.71 2.00
CA LYS A 572 23.72 20.48 2.27
C LYS A 572 22.80 19.26 2.36
N TRP A 573 21.63 19.39 3.01
CA TRP A 573 20.65 18.34 3.12
C TRP A 573 20.19 17.83 1.75
N TRP A 574 19.77 18.76 0.89
CA TRP A 574 19.29 18.41 -0.46
C TRP A 574 20.39 17.86 -1.37
N SER A 575 21.58 18.48 -1.35
CA SER A 575 22.69 17.99 -2.18
C SER A 575 23.19 16.62 -1.76
N VAL A 576 23.37 16.38 -0.46
CA VAL A 576 23.77 15.07 0.05
C VAL A 576 22.64 14.05 -0.14
N GLY A 577 21.40 14.43 0.13
CA GLY A 577 20.24 13.56 -0.09
C GLY A 577 20.11 13.08 -1.53
N PHE A 578 20.29 13.99 -2.51
CA PHE A 578 20.29 13.62 -3.92
C PHE A 578 21.43 12.65 -4.27
N VAL A 579 22.69 12.98 -3.91
CA VAL A 579 23.85 12.14 -4.22
C VAL A 579 23.73 10.76 -3.55
N ILE A 580 23.32 10.72 -2.29
CA ILE A 580 23.11 9.44 -1.58
C ILE A 580 21.98 8.64 -2.20
N SER A 581 20.89 9.27 -2.63
CA SER A 581 19.80 8.54 -3.30
C SER A 581 20.28 7.88 -4.61
N VAL A 582 21.15 8.56 -5.38
CA VAL A 582 21.76 7.97 -6.59
C VAL A 582 22.66 6.79 -6.24
N ILE A 583 23.50 6.94 -5.20
CA ILE A 583 24.39 5.86 -4.75
C ILE A 583 23.56 4.67 -4.24
N ASP A 584 22.61 4.90 -3.36
CA ASP A 584 21.82 3.83 -2.72
C ASP A 584 20.99 3.07 -3.74
N ILE A 585 20.27 3.76 -4.63
CA ILE A 585 19.44 3.08 -5.65
C ILE A 585 20.32 2.31 -6.63
N THR A 586 21.46 2.87 -7.03
CA THR A 586 22.40 2.18 -7.93
C THR A 586 22.97 0.92 -7.28
N VAL A 587 23.43 1.03 -6.04
CA VAL A 587 23.97 -0.14 -5.29
C VAL A 587 22.89 -1.17 -5.08
N MET A 588 21.69 -0.76 -4.64
CA MET A 588 20.58 -1.69 -4.39
C MET A 588 20.15 -2.42 -5.67
N ILE A 589 20.10 -1.74 -6.82
CA ILE A 589 19.75 -2.37 -8.09
C ILE A 589 20.89 -3.31 -8.56
N LEU A 590 22.14 -2.83 -8.59
CA LEU A 590 23.25 -3.63 -9.12
C LEU A 590 23.51 -4.89 -8.27
N VAL A 591 23.56 -4.74 -6.94
CA VAL A 591 23.70 -5.88 -6.02
C VAL A 591 22.45 -6.74 -6.04
N GLY A 592 21.28 -6.10 -6.12
CA GLY A 592 19.99 -6.76 -6.19
C GLY A 592 19.83 -7.65 -7.42
N LEU A 593 20.19 -7.18 -8.61
CA LEU A 593 20.12 -7.98 -9.84
C LEU A 593 20.91 -9.30 -9.70
N VAL A 594 22.12 -9.25 -9.12
CA VAL A 594 22.91 -10.47 -8.88
C VAL A 594 22.25 -11.35 -7.82
N TRP A 595 21.82 -10.73 -6.71
CA TRP A 595 21.25 -11.44 -5.57
C TRP A 595 19.88 -12.06 -5.88
N TRP A 596 18.98 -11.31 -6.52
CA TRP A 596 17.64 -11.78 -6.89
C TRP A 596 17.68 -12.89 -7.93
N LYS A 597 18.67 -12.84 -8.87
CA LYS A 597 18.92 -13.95 -9.78
C LYS A 597 19.39 -15.20 -9.04
N PHE A 598 20.30 -15.03 -8.08
CA PHE A 598 20.76 -16.15 -7.23
C PHE A 598 19.61 -16.77 -6.42
N LEU A 599 18.65 -15.97 -5.98
CA LEU A 599 17.45 -16.42 -5.28
C LEU A 599 16.38 -17.02 -6.20
N GLY A 600 16.56 -16.96 -7.52
CA GLY A 600 15.57 -17.47 -8.49
C GLY A 600 14.32 -16.61 -8.59
N PHE A 601 14.42 -15.30 -8.38
CA PHE A 601 13.27 -14.39 -8.45
C PHE A 601 12.95 -13.94 -9.89
N TYR A 602 13.85 -14.21 -10.85
CA TYR A 602 13.63 -13.98 -12.29
C TYR A 602 14.62 -14.82 -13.13
#